data_e2bcecff31b84dbef348736bd028b639
#
_entry.id   e2bcecff31b84dbef348736bd028b639
#
_cell.length_a   1.000
_cell.length_b   1.000
_cell.length_c   1.000
_cell.angle_alpha   90.00
_cell.angle_beta   90.00
_cell.angle_gamma   90.00
#
_symmetry.space_group_name_H-M   'P 1'
#
loop_
_entity.id
_entity.type
_entity.pdbx_description
1 polymer ?
#
loop_
_entity_poly.entity_id
_entity_poly.type
_entity_poly.pdbx_seq_one_letter_code
_entity_poly.pdbx_strand_id
1 'polypeptide(L)'
;MNAGAYDGEFKDVAVSVSCLFPDGTVREIPAEEADWSYRHSMMSDKGLVVLEATLQLAAGDKDEIRAKMDDLSQRRSSKQPLEMASAGSTFKRPEGYFAGKLIQDSGMQGHSVGDAQVSTKHAGFVVNTGNASAADVLQVIRDVQAAVADQFGVTLETEVRMWGFDPTNN
;
A
#
# COMPACT_ATOMS: atom_id res chain seq x y z
N MET A 1 -8.86 -3.85 3.92
CA MET A 1 -7.88 -4.18 2.85
C MET A 1 -7.20 -5.49 3.23
N ASN A 2 -7.02 -6.40 2.30
CA ASN A 2 -6.29 -7.64 2.50
C ASN A 2 -4.77 -7.37 2.35
N ALA A 3 -4.10 -6.98 3.43
CA ALA A 3 -2.67 -6.67 3.39
C ALA A 3 -1.86 -7.93 3.10
N GLY A 4 -0.90 -7.84 2.19
CA GLY A 4 -0.03 -8.95 1.82
C GLY A 4 1.43 -8.54 1.68
N ALA A 5 2.33 -9.42 2.12
CA ALA A 5 3.77 -9.27 1.95
C ALA A 5 4.44 -10.64 2.12
N TYR A 6 5.54 -10.87 1.38
CA TYR A 6 6.36 -12.09 1.51
C TYR A 6 5.55 -13.39 1.45
N ASP A 7 4.70 -13.49 0.41
CA ASP A 7 3.88 -14.67 0.09
C ASP A 7 2.77 -15.00 1.11
N GLY A 8 2.47 -14.08 2.05
CA GLY A 8 1.35 -14.19 2.98
C GLY A 8 0.37 -13.04 2.84
N GLU A 9 -0.90 -13.28 3.08
CA GLU A 9 -1.97 -12.27 3.10
C GLU A 9 -2.75 -12.32 4.42
N PHE A 10 -3.37 -11.21 4.79
CA PHE A 10 -4.18 -11.13 6.01
C PHE A 10 -5.30 -12.19 6.05
N LYS A 11 -5.94 -12.46 4.91
CA LYS A 11 -7.00 -13.49 4.80
C LYS A 11 -6.54 -14.89 5.20
N ASP A 12 -5.23 -15.20 5.08
CA ASP A 12 -4.70 -16.54 5.35
C ASP A 12 -4.76 -16.89 6.84
N VAL A 13 -4.91 -15.89 7.70
CA VAL A 13 -4.95 -16.05 9.16
C VAL A 13 -6.22 -15.46 9.80
N ALA A 14 -7.04 -14.74 9.04
CA ALA A 14 -8.27 -14.13 9.53
C ALA A 14 -9.37 -15.18 9.75
N VAL A 15 -10.04 -15.11 10.90
CA VAL A 15 -11.22 -15.91 11.24
C VAL A 15 -12.49 -15.08 11.09
N SER A 16 -12.46 -13.86 11.66
CA SER A 16 -13.58 -12.93 11.60
C SER A 16 -13.11 -11.50 11.79
N VAL A 17 -13.98 -10.54 11.43
CA VAL A 17 -13.75 -9.10 11.59
C VAL A 17 -14.99 -8.46 12.18
N SER A 18 -14.84 -7.76 13.32
CA SER A 18 -15.92 -6.96 13.91
C SER A 18 -15.91 -5.56 13.30
N CYS A 19 -17.05 -5.14 12.75
CA CYS A 19 -17.18 -3.89 12.01
C CYS A 19 -18.34 -3.04 12.51
N LEU A 20 -18.14 -1.71 12.55
CA LEU A 20 -19.19 -0.72 12.68
C LEU A 20 -19.75 -0.41 11.29
N PHE A 21 -21.06 -0.56 11.15
CA PHE A 21 -21.83 -0.27 9.94
C PHE A 21 -22.32 1.19 9.93
N PRO A 22 -22.68 1.74 8.73
CA PRO A 22 -23.18 3.11 8.63
C PRO A 22 -24.48 3.35 9.42
N ASP A 23 -25.25 2.30 9.72
CA ASP A 23 -26.47 2.34 10.54
C ASP A 23 -26.18 2.41 12.06
N GLY A 24 -24.91 2.46 12.46
CA GLY A 24 -24.47 2.49 13.84
C GLY A 24 -24.42 1.12 14.52
N THR A 25 -24.76 0.03 13.84
CA THR A 25 -24.68 -1.33 14.39
C THR A 25 -23.27 -1.89 14.31
N VAL A 26 -22.90 -2.70 15.29
CA VAL A 26 -21.66 -3.48 15.27
C VAL A 26 -22.00 -4.93 14.96
N ARG A 27 -21.35 -5.50 13.96
CA ARG A 27 -21.57 -6.89 13.57
C ARG A 27 -20.23 -7.57 13.31
N GLU A 28 -20.18 -8.86 13.60
CA GLU A 28 -19.07 -9.73 13.25
C GLU A 28 -19.28 -10.31 11.84
N ILE A 29 -18.27 -10.24 11.01
CA ILE A 29 -18.24 -10.74 9.64
C ILE A 29 -17.25 -11.91 9.61
N PRO A 30 -17.70 -13.14 9.32
CA PRO A 30 -16.79 -14.27 9.09
C PRO A 30 -15.82 -13.99 7.94
N ALA A 31 -14.61 -14.56 8.02
CA ALA A 31 -13.58 -14.29 7.00
C ALA A 31 -14.02 -14.71 5.60
N GLU A 32 -14.79 -15.80 5.45
CA GLU A 32 -15.35 -16.29 4.19
C GLU A 32 -16.37 -15.34 3.54
N GLU A 33 -16.98 -14.44 4.31
CA GLU A 33 -17.93 -13.45 3.83
C GLU A 33 -17.29 -12.09 3.50
N ALA A 34 -15.99 -11.92 3.79
CA ALA A 34 -15.31 -10.63 3.72
C ALA A 34 -14.85 -10.23 2.30
N ASP A 35 -15.05 -11.07 1.30
CA ASP A 35 -14.69 -10.87 -0.12
C ASP A 35 -13.24 -10.38 -0.31
N TRP A 36 -12.31 -11.19 0.19
CA TRP A 36 -10.89 -10.88 0.13
C TRP A 36 -10.31 -11.04 -1.27
N SER A 37 -9.69 -10.01 -1.78
CA SER A 37 -8.87 -10.06 -2.99
C SER A 37 -7.65 -9.14 -2.88
N TYR A 38 -6.91 -8.96 -3.96
CA TYR A 38 -5.70 -8.13 -3.94
C TYR A 38 -6.02 -6.67 -3.56
N ARG A 39 -5.52 -6.23 -2.41
CA ARG A 39 -5.74 -4.89 -1.84
C ARG A 39 -7.21 -4.51 -1.68
N HIS A 40 -8.06 -5.51 -1.47
CA HIS A 40 -9.51 -5.35 -1.42
C HIS A 40 -10.14 -6.16 -0.29
N SER A 41 -11.28 -5.70 0.17
CA SER A 41 -12.24 -6.42 1.01
C SER A 41 -13.59 -5.73 0.98
N MET A 42 -14.65 -6.47 1.25
CA MET A 42 -16.02 -5.94 1.38
C MET A 42 -16.12 -4.74 2.34
N MET A 43 -15.29 -4.69 3.38
CA MET A 43 -15.28 -3.57 4.34
C MET A 43 -14.96 -2.24 3.66
N SER A 44 -14.05 -2.25 2.67
CA SER A 44 -13.72 -1.05 1.88
C SER A 44 -14.91 -0.57 1.04
N ASP A 45 -15.60 -1.49 0.36
CA ASP A 45 -16.69 -1.16 -0.55
C ASP A 45 -17.93 -0.64 0.17
N LYS A 46 -18.22 -1.24 1.32
CA LYS A 46 -19.38 -0.87 2.14
C LYS A 46 -19.08 0.29 3.10
N GLY A 47 -17.87 0.85 3.09
CA GLY A 47 -17.49 1.95 3.97
C GLY A 47 -17.55 1.59 5.45
N LEU A 48 -17.25 0.32 5.81
CA LEU A 48 -17.30 -0.14 7.19
C LEU A 48 -16.04 0.31 7.95
N VAL A 49 -16.20 0.57 9.25
CA VAL A 49 -15.07 0.81 10.14
C VAL A 49 -14.74 -0.50 10.87
N VAL A 50 -13.55 -1.03 10.62
CA VAL A 50 -13.04 -2.23 11.32
C VAL A 50 -12.68 -1.85 12.75
N LEU A 51 -13.26 -2.54 13.72
CA LEU A 51 -13.00 -2.35 15.15
C LEU A 51 -12.04 -3.39 15.70
N GLU A 52 -12.18 -4.66 15.27
CA GLU A 52 -11.43 -5.80 15.78
C GLU A 52 -11.29 -6.86 14.70
N ALA A 53 -10.26 -7.68 14.79
CA ALA A 53 -10.07 -8.86 13.95
C ALA A 53 -9.63 -10.04 14.81
N THR A 54 -10.26 -11.20 14.61
CA THR A 54 -9.85 -12.48 15.21
C THR A 54 -8.96 -13.23 14.23
N LEU A 55 -7.78 -13.64 14.71
CA LEU A 55 -6.79 -14.35 13.92
C LEU A 55 -6.56 -15.76 14.46
N GLN A 56 -6.40 -16.72 13.57
CA GLN A 56 -5.97 -18.08 13.90
C GLN A 56 -4.53 -18.26 13.44
N LEU A 57 -3.62 -18.42 14.40
CA LEU A 57 -2.21 -18.65 14.14
C LEU A 57 -1.83 -20.10 14.46
N ALA A 58 -0.82 -20.62 13.80
CA ALA A 58 -0.21 -21.91 14.15
C ALA A 58 0.88 -21.72 15.22
N ALA A 59 1.00 -22.71 16.12
CA ALA A 59 2.13 -22.77 17.04
C ALA A 59 3.42 -23.04 16.26
N GLY A 60 4.52 -22.43 16.68
CA GLY A 60 5.83 -22.60 16.07
C GLY A 60 6.98 -22.45 17.08
N ASP A 61 8.18 -22.77 16.65
CA ASP A 61 9.39 -22.57 17.45
C ASP A 61 9.70 -21.04 17.53
N LYS A 62 9.96 -20.57 18.74
CA LYS A 62 10.17 -19.15 19.01
C LYS A 62 11.43 -18.59 18.35
N ASP A 63 12.50 -19.38 18.30
CA ASP A 63 13.78 -18.92 17.76
C ASP A 63 13.72 -18.88 16.24
N GLU A 64 13.05 -19.84 15.62
CA GLU A 64 12.79 -19.85 14.17
C GLU A 64 11.88 -18.67 13.76
N ILE A 65 10.80 -18.41 14.51
CA ILE A 65 9.92 -17.27 14.26
C ILE A 65 10.70 -15.97 14.37
N ARG A 66 11.52 -15.82 15.43
CA ARG A 66 12.33 -14.61 15.61
C ARG A 66 13.33 -14.42 14.49
N ALA A 67 14.06 -15.46 14.12
CA ALA A 67 15.00 -15.41 13.03
C ALA A 67 14.34 -14.99 11.70
N LYS A 68 13.14 -15.53 11.40
CA LYS A 68 12.36 -15.14 10.22
C LYS A 68 11.91 -13.67 10.27
N MET A 69 11.46 -13.20 11.43
CA MET A 69 11.07 -11.78 11.60
C MET A 69 12.26 -10.84 11.39
N ASP A 70 13.42 -11.17 11.92
CA ASP A 70 14.65 -10.39 11.79
C ASP A 70 15.14 -10.36 10.33
N ASP A 71 15.13 -11.50 9.64
CA ASP A 71 15.46 -11.60 8.20
C ASP A 71 14.51 -10.73 7.35
N LEU A 72 13.20 -10.86 7.53
CA LEU A 72 12.21 -10.07 6.78
C LEU A 72 12.33 -8.57 7.08
N SER A 73 12.59 -8.20 8.33
CA SER A 73 12.84 -6.81 8.73
C SER A 73 14.10 -6.25 8.05
N GLN A 74 15.18 -7.02 8.02
CA GLN A 74 16.42 -6.63 7.35
C GLN A 74 16.24 -6.49 5.83
N ARG A 75 15.56 -7.43 5.17
CA ARG A 75 15.23 -7.33 3.73
C ARG A 75 14.41 -6.08 3.42
N ARG A 76 13.47 -5.72 4.29
CA ARG A 76 12.64 -4.52 4.12
C ARG A 76 13.47 -3.25 4.30
N SER A 77 14.20 -3.13 5.38
CA SER A 77 15.02 -1.93 5.68
C SER A 77 16.13 -1.70 4.65
N SER A 78 16.70 -2.78 4.08
CA SER A 78 17.72 -2.65 3.04
C SER A 78 17.16 -2.12 1.70
N LYS A 79 15.89 -2.37 1.39
CA LYS A 79 15.28 -2.05 0.09
C LYS A 79 14.33 -0.84 0.12
N GLN A 80 13.70 -0.56 1.26
CA GLN A 80 12.71 0.52 1.38
C GLN A 80 13.30 1.74 2.10
N PRO A 81 12.86 2.96 1.77
CA PRO A 81 13.36 4.20 2.38
C PRO A 81 12.70 4.44 3.76
N LEU A 82 12.88 3.51 4.71
CA LEU A 82 12.23 3.56 6.04
C LEU A 82 12.72 4.73 6.90
N GLU A 83 13.86 5.29 6.55
CA GLU A 83 14.46 6.48 7.18
C GLU A 83 13.79 7.79 6.77
N MET A 84 12.94 7.77 5.74
CA MET A 84 12.29 8.96 5.19
C MET A 84 10.77 8.88 5.40
N ALA A 85 10.14 10.04 5.63
CA ALA A 85 8.69 10.12 5.74
C ALA A 85 8.03 9.78 4.39
N SER A 86 7.11 8.81 4.40
CA SER A 86 6.34 8.39 3.23
C SER A 86 5.04 7.71 3.65
N ALA A 87 4.10 7.57 2.72
CA ALA A 87 2.85 6.83 2.92
C ALA A 87 2.98 5.32 2.52
N GLY A 88 4.22 4.82 2.37
CA GLY A 88 4.49 3.46 1.90
C GLY A 88 4.57 3.37 0.36
N SER A 89 4.27 2.20 -0.20
CA SER A 89 4.16 2.04 -1.64
C SER A 89 3.06 2.92 -2.20
N THR A 90 3.41 3.75 -3.17
CA THR A 90 2.50 4.76 -3.71
C THR A 90 1.48 4.16 -4.67
N PHE A 91 1.90 3.13 -5.43
CA PHE A 91 1.08 2.51 -6.45
C PHE A 91 0.87 1.02 -6.18
N LYS A 92 -0.30 0.52 -6.57
CA LYS A 92 -0.58 -0.91 -6.66
C LYS A 92 0.32 -1.56 -7.71
N ARG A 93 0.53 -2.85 -7.57
CA ARG A 93 1.23 -3.63 -8.60
C ARG A 93 0.30 -3.84 -9.79
N PRO A 94 0.64 -3.35 -11.02
CA PRO A 94 -0.14 -3.64 -12.21
C PRO A 94 -0.04 -5.12 -12.59
N GLU A 95 -1.05 -5.64 -13.25
CA GLU A 95 -1.03 -7.02 -13.74
C GLU A 95 0.12 -7.23 -14.73
N GLY A 96 0.90 -8.27 -14.51
CA GLY A 96 2.06 -8.60 -15.34
C GLY A 96 3.31 -7.73 -15.13
N TYR A 97 3.25 -6.69 -14.28
CA TYR A 97 4.35 -5.74 -14.09
C TYR A 97 4.71 -5.51 -12.63
N PHE A 98 5.81 -4.81 -12.40
CA PHE A 98 6.20 -4.25 -11.10
C PHE A 98 6.18 -2.73 -11.21
N ALA A 99 5.34 -2.05 -10.44
CA ALA A 99 5.22 -0.58 -10.47
C ALA A 99 6.58 0.12 -10.32
N GLY A 100 7.38 -0.25 -9.32
CA GLY A 100 8.71 0.34 -9.11
C GLY A 100 9.66 0.18 -10.30
N LYS A 101 9.57 -0.95 -11.04
CA LYS A 101 10.38 -1.16 -12.24
C LYS A 101 9.94 -0.26 -13.41
N LEU A 102 8.62 -0.14 -13.64
CA LEU A 102 8.08 0.77 -14.66
C LEU A 102 8.47 2.22 -14.38
N ILE A 103 8.39 2.66 -13.11
CA ILE A 103 8.77 4.01 -12.68
C ILE A 103 10.26 4.25 -12.88
N GLN A 104 11.11 3.27 -12.56
CA GLN A 104 12.54 3.36 -12.78
C GLN A 104 12.86 3.44 -14.29
N ASP A 105 12.25 2.58 -15.10
CA ASP A 105 12.50 2.51 -16.54
C ASP A 105 11.94 3.73 -17.30
N SER A 106 10.91 4.40 -16.77
CA SER A 106 10.43 5.68 -17.29
C SER A 106 11.31 6.88 -16.90
N GLY A 107 12.42 6.65 -16.18
CA GLY A 107 13.34 7.71 -15.77
C GLY A 107 12.83 8.57 -14.62
N MET A 108 11.73 8.17 -13.97
CA MET A 108 11.09 8.96 -12.90
C MET A 108 11.72 8.74 -11.52
N GLN A 109 12.67 7.82 -11.35
CA GLN A 109 13.37 7.67 -10.08
C GLN A 109 14.17 8.93 -9.75
N GLY A 110 13.93 9.52 -8.56
CA GLY A 110 14.54 10.78 -8.14
C GLY A 110 13.80 12.04 -8.64
N HIS A 111 12.75 11.91 -9.49
CA HIS A 111 11.91 13.05 -9.88
C HIS A 111 11.26 13.69 -8.65
N SER A 112 11.22 15.04 -8.61
CA SER A 112 10.73 15.78 -7.46
C SER A 112 9.87 16.98 -7.86
N VAL A 113 8.90 17.30 -7.00
CA VAL A 113 8.13 18.55 -7.01
C VAL A 113 8.17 19.11 -5.59
N GLY A 114 8.70 20.31 -5.43
CA GLY A 114 9.01 20.82 -4.09
C GLY A 114 9.90 19.82 -3.32
N ASP A 115 9.51 19.50 -2.10
CA ASP A 115 10.20 18.51 -1.27
C ASP A 115 9.61 17.07 -1.36
N ALA A 116 8.63 16.85 -2.25
CA ALA A 116 8.17 15.49 -2.57
C ALA A 116 9.06 14.87 -3.66
N GLN A 117 9.51 13.64 -3.47
CA GLN A 117 10.44 12.98 -4.40
C GLN A 117 10.12 11.50 -4.59
N VAL A 118 10.22 11.00 -5.82
CA VAL A 118 10.32 9.54 -6.07
C VAL A 118 11.63 9.04 -5.47
N SER A 119 11.55 8.14 -4.50
CA SER A 119 12.71 7.67 -3.76
C SER A 119 13.80 7.09 -4.67
N THR A 120 15.03 7.54 -4.46
CA THR A 120 16.22 7.02 -5.14
C THR A 120 16.59 5.60 -4.68
N LYS A 121 16.10 5.18 -3.50
CA LYS A 121 16.31 3.83 -2.97
C LYS A 121 15.30 2.82 -3.50
N HIS A 122 14.02 3.24 -3.67
CA HIS A 122 12.94 2.39 -4.17
C HIS A 122 11.90 3.22 -4.93
N ALA A 123 11.88 3.12 -6.25
CA ALA A 123 11.05 3.94 -7.13
C ALA A 123 9.52 3.82 -6.90
N GLY A 124 9.05 2.78 -6.20
CA GLY A 124 7.64 2.64 -5.81
C GLY A 124 7.20 3.52 -4.65
N PHE A 125 8.10 4.32 -4.05
CA PHE A 125 7.83 5.19 -2.91
C PHE A 125 7.97 6.66 -3.31
N VAL A 126 7.02 7.49 -2.92
CA VAL A 126 7.17 8.95 -2.86
C VAL A 126 7.51 9.32 -1.42
N VAL A 127 8.63 9.99 -1.24
CA VAL A 127 9.15 10.39 0.06
C VAL A 127 9.08 11.90 0.23
N ASN A 128 8.95 12.35 1.47
CA ASN A 128 9.09 13.77 1.83
C ASN A 128 10.53 14.02 2.28
N THR A 129 11.26 14.84 1.54
CA THR A 129 12.66 15.19 1.83
C THR A 129 12.81 16.40 2.77
N GLY A 130 11.69 17.06 3.10
CA GLY A 130 11.68 18.25 3.95
C GLY A 130 10.26 18.68 4.34
N ASN A 131 9.71 19.67 3.65
CA ASN A 131 8.41 20.26 3.92
C ASN A 131 7.44 20.10 2.75
N ALA A 132 7.40 18.93 2.11
CA ALA A 132 6.49 18.67 1.00
C ALA A 132 5.03 18.90 1.41
N SER A 133 4.29 19.61 0.57
CA SER A 133 2.85 19.71 0.69
C SER A 133 2.15 18.46 0.10
N ALA A 134 0.88 18.27 0.46
CA ALA A 134 0.06 17.22 -0.17
C ALA A 134 -0.10 17.45 -1.68
N ALA A 135 -0.12 18.73 -2.12
CA ALA A 135 -0.16 19.07 -3.54
C ALA A 135 1.12 18.66 -4.28
N ASP A 136 2.30 18.81 -3.66
CA ASP A 136 3.58 18.37 -4.25
C ASP A 136 3.58 16.85 -4.44
N VAL A 137 3.15 16.09 -3.41
CA VAL A 137 3.03 14.62 -3.50
C VAL A 137 2.06 14.22 -4.61
N LEU A 138 0.90 14.87 -4.71
CA LEU A 138 -0.08 14.60 -5.75
C LEU A 138 0.49 14.88 -7.14
N GLN A 139 1.25 15.97 -7.30
CA GLN A 139 1.85 16.29 -8.58
C GLN A 139 2.91 15.26 -8.99
N VAL A 140 3.77 14.81 -8.06
CA VAL A 140 4.71 13.70 -8.33
C VAL A 140 3.98 12.42 -8.75
N ILE A 141 2.84 12.10 -8.12
CA ILE A 141 2.02 10.93 -8.49
C ILE A 141 1.52 11.06 -9.94
N ARG A 142 0.99 12.23 -10.32
CA ARG A 142 0.49 12.51 -11.68
C ARG A 142 1.60 12.45 -12.73
N ASP A 143 2.75 13.02 -12.44
CA ASP A 143 3.91 13.00 -13.34
C ASP A 143 4.38 11.57 -13.60
N VAL A 144 4.44 10.74 -12.55
CA VAL A 144 4.79 9.32 -12.65
C VAL A 144 3.76 8.55 -13.47
N GLN A 145 2.46 8.77 -13.21
CA GLN A 145 1.38 8.12 -13.96
C GLN A 145 1.45 8.48 -15.44
N ALA A 146 1.65 9.76 -15.76
CA ALA A 146 1.76 10.22 -17.15
C ALA A 146 2.98 9.62 -17.85
N ALA A 147 4.16 9.64 -17.23
CA ALA A 147 5.39 9.10 -17.82
C ALA A 147 5.31 7.59 -18.08
N VAL A 148 4.74 6.82 -17.14
CA VAL A 148 4.56 5.37 -17.29
C VAL A 148 3.51 5.05 -18.37
N ALA A 149 2.39 5.78 -18.39
CA ALA A 149 1.36 5.60 -19.40
C ALA A 149 1.88 5.92 -20.82
N ASP A 150 2.63 7.01 -20.97
CA ASP A 150 3.22 7.42 -22.25
C ASP A 150 4.23 6.40 -22.80
N GLN A 151 5.09 5.89 -21.92
CA GLN A 151 6.18 5.00 -22.35
C GLN A 151 5.77 3.54 -22.47
N PHE A 152 4.86 3.05 -21.62
CA PHE A 152 4.52 1.62 -21.51
C PHE A 152 3.05 1.30 -21.79
N GLY A 153 2.18 2.32 -21.95
CA GLY A 153 0.74 2.12 -22.09
C GLY A 153 0.07 1.53 -20.84
N VAL A 154 0.74 1.60 -19.67
CA VAL A 154 0.25 1.04 -18.41
C VAL A 154 -0.26 2.16 -17.50
N THR A 155 -1.51 2.04 -17.04
CA THR A 155 -2.07 2.95 -16.04
C THR A 155 -1.70 2.47 -14.64
N LEU A 156 -0.99 3.30 -13.88
CA LEU A 156 -0.69 3.03 -12.48
C LEU A 156 -1.84 3.47 -11.58
N GLU A 157 -2.42 2.55 -10.83
CA GLU A 157 -3.39 2.86 -9.77
C GLU A 157 -2.68 3.18 -8.45
N THR A 158 -3.12 4.24 -7.77
CA THR A 158 -2.58 4.57 -6.44
C THR A 158 -3.02 3.55 -5.39
N GLU A 159 -2.10 3.13 -4.52
CA GLU A 159 -2.41 2.39 -3.29
C GLU A 159 -2.67 3.37 -2.13
N VAL A 160 -2.03 4.54 -2.15
CA VAL A 160 -2.28 5.60 -1.18
C VAL A 160 -3.69 6.17 -1.36
N ARG A 161 -4.39 6.40 -0.23
CA ARG A 161 -5.72 6.99 -0.22
C ARG A 161 -5.62 8.49 -0.01
N MET A 162 -6.24 9.27 -0.89
CA MET A 162 -6.24 10.73 -0.83
C MET A 162 -7.52 11.22 -0.16
N TRP A 163 -7.38 11.99 0.91
CA TRP A 163 -8.48 12.57 1.66
C TRP A 163 -8.43 14.10 1.54
N GLY A 164 -9.59 14.75 1.38
CA GLY A 164 -9.68 16.20 1.27
C GLY A 164 -9.36 16.78 -0.11
N PHE A 165 -9.14 15.93 -1.10
CA PHE A 165 -9.05 16.32 -2.50
C PHE A 165 -10.42 16.25 -3.17
N ASP A 166 -10.71 17.19 -4.07
CA ASP A 166 -11.92 17.14 -4.89
C ASP A 166 -11.73 16.06 -5.98
N PRO A 167 -12.60 15.02 -6.02
CA PRO A 167 -12.49 13.97 -7.03
C PRO A 167 -12.69 14.47 -8.47
N THR A 168 -13.24 15.66 -8.66
CA THR A 168 -13.42 16.28 -9.99
C THR A 168 -12.16 16.95 -10.53
N ASN A 169 -11.12 17.13 -9.69
CA ASN A 169 -9.83 17.70 -10.04
C ASN A 169 -8.71 16.66 -10.23
N ASN A 170 -9.08 15.40 -10.46
CA ASN A 170 -8.13 14.33 -10.81
C ASN A 170 -7.82 14.28 -12.30
#